data_d00e884211e3949a991061712dd10bb6
#
_entry.id   d00e884211e3949a991061712dd10bb6
#
_cell.length_a   1.000
_cell.length_b   1.000
_cell.length_c   1.000
_cell.angle_alpha   90.00
_cell.angle_beta   90.00
_cell.angle_gamma   90.00
#
_symmetry.space_group_name_H-M   'P 1'
#
loop_
_entity.id
_entity.type
_entity.pdbx_description
1 polymer ?
#
loop_
_entity_poly.entity_id
_entity_poly.type
_entity_poly.pdbx_seq_one_letter_code
_entity_poly.pdbx_strand_id
1 'polypeptide(L)'
;MKTDYRCADSTTLLDGIDKRKEVFLCSIQSNHPRVTNHYSFLTSKVENKRMFAEHIYLYKCAYCGVSIEIISSSSFEIDHIYPRAKYSNEPNNNNLVNLALACKECNRGKREFDITNVPFLHPDKDQITKVFIRDDDFYIRIAPEYQGNIQVKKFYDDLKFGSQVKRIDYLLMKANVLLKAYPNYVFLERLINEIMKCRNLLA
;
A
#
# COMPACT_ATOMS: atom_id res chain seq x y z
N MET A 1 1.45 -3.10 21.50
CA MET A 1 0.53 -2.53 20.50
C MET A 1 1.03 -2.93 19.15
N LYS A 2 0.20 -3.51 18.27
CA LYS A 2 0.64 -3.89 16.91
C LYS A 2 0.88 -2.61 16.12
N THR A 3 2.11 -2.39 15.66
CA THR A 3 2.48 -1.22 14.85
C THR A 3 2.63 -1.66 13.40
N ASP A 4 1.95 -1.00 12.49
CA ASP A 4 2.11 -1.18 11.04
C ASP A 4 2.76 0.08 10.47
N TYR A 5 3.95 -0.05 9.90
CA TYR A 5 4.72 1.05 9.33
C TYR A 5 3.97 1.81 8.22
N ARG A 6 2.91 1.21 7.68
CA ARG A 6 2.04 1.78 6.64
C ARG A 6 0.92 2.66 7.18
N CYS A 7 0.66 2.62 8.49
CA CYS A 7 -0.51 3.23 9.08
C CYS A 7 -0.15 4.37 10.03
N ALA A 8 -0.77 5.53 9.84
CA ALA A 8 -0.53 6.72 10.65
C ALA A 8 -1.26 6.67 12.01
N ASP A 9 -2.26 5.81 12.14
CA ASP A 9 -3.04 5.59 13.37
C ASP A 9 -3.32 4.11 13.57
N SER A 10 -3.82 3.75 14.75
CA SER A 10 -4.15 2.37 15.14
C SER A 10 -5.54 1.93 14.67
N THR A 11 -6.36 2.82 14.13
CA THR A 11 -7.76 2.54 13.75
C THR A 11 -7.91 2.10 12.30
N THR A 12 -6.91 2.41 11.47
CA THR A 12 -6.93 2.13 10.03
C THR A 12 -5.79 1.19 9.62
N LEU A 13 -5.54 0.13 10.41
CA LEU A 13 -4.52 -0.86 10.12
C LEU A 13 -4.83 -1.65 8.84
N LEU A 14 -3.78 -1.96 8.08
CA LEU A 14 -3.83 -2.84 6.92
C LEU A 14 -3.68 -4.31 7.35
N ASP A 15 -4.47 -4.74 8.33
CA ASP A 15 -4.56 -6.12 8.78
C ASP A 15 -5.81 -6.83 8.23
N GLY A 16 -5.85 -8.16 8.33
CA GLY A 16 -6.99 -8.95 7.87
C GLY A 16 -7.33 -8.79 6.39
N ILE A 17 -6.36 -8.43 5.54
CA ILE A 17 -6.57 -8.19 4.11
C ILE A 17 -7.09 -9.46 3.42
N ASP A 18 -6.59 -10.64 3.78
CA ASP A 18 -7.10 -11.91 3.22
C ASP A 18 -8.61 -12.05 3.41
N LYS A 19 -9.10 -11.81 4.63
CA LYS A 19 -10.52 -11.89 4.95
C LYS A 19 -11.34 -10.83 4.20
N ARG A 20 -10.81 -9.61 4.06
CA ARG A 20 -11.45 -8.57 3.25
C ARG A 20 -11.55 -8.97 1.78
N LYS A 21 -10.49 -9.60 1.23
CA LYS A 21 -10.49 -10.15 -0.14
C LYS A 21 -11.52 -11.26 -0.30
N GLU A 22 -11.65 -12.18 0.65
CA GLU A 22 -12.68 -13.22 0.63
C GLU A 22 -14.10 -12.63 0.56
N VAL A 23 -14.41 -11.68 1.45
CA VAL A 23 -15.71 -10.99 1.45
C VAL A 23 -15.96 -10.26 0.13
N PHE A 24 -14.96 -9.56 -0.38
CA PHE A 24 -15.06 -8.83 -1.65
C PHE A 24 -15.23 -9.79 -2.83
N LEU A 25 -14.55 -10.94 -2.83
CA LEU A 25 -14.70 -11.98 -3.83
C LEU A 25 -16.14 -12.54 -3.85
N CYS A 26 -16.71 -12.83 -2.68
CA CYS A 26 -18.12 -13.24 -2.59
C CYS A 26 -19.06 -12.19 -3.17
N SER A 27 -18.80 -10.90 -2.93
CA SER A 27 -19.58 -9.81 -3.52
C SER A 27 -19.44 -9.75 -5.05
N ILE A 28 -18.23 -9.94 -5.60
CA ILE A 28 -18.04 -10.02 -7.05
C ILE A 28 -18.83 -11.20 -7.64
N GLN A 29 -18.70 -12.39 -7.03
CA GLN A 29 -19.39 -13.60 -7.52
C GLN A 29 -20.91 -13.46 -7.51
N SER A 30 -21.47 -12.82 -6.48
CA SER A 30 -22.92 -12.59 -6.38
C SER A 30 -23.43 -11.60 -7.42
N ASN A 31 -22.72 -10.50 -7.66
CA ASN A 31 -23.17 -9.43 -8.54
C ASN A 31 -22.69 -9.59 -10.00
N HIS A 32 -21.59 -10.33 -10.19
CA HIS A 32 -20.92 -10.51 -11.48
C HIS A 32 -20.45 -11.97 -11.67
N PRO A 33 -21.35 -12.97 -11.70
CA PRO A 33 -21.01 -14.40 -11.65
C PRO A 33 -20.16 -14.90 -12.83
N ARG A 34 -20.05 -14.11 -13.91
CA ARG A 34 -19.24 -14.44 -15.11
C ARG A 34 -17.81 -13.91 -15.03
N VAL A 35 -17.44 -13.18 -13.98
CA VAL A 35 -16.09 -12.63 -13.83
C VAL A 35 -15.14 -13.74 -13.34
N THR A 36 -14.21 -14.11 -14.21
CA THR A 36 -13.12 -15.06 -13.90
C THR A 36 -11.76 -14.37 -13.86
N ASN A 37 -11.61 -13.22 -14.55
CA ASN A 37 -10.39 -12.42 -14.56
C ASN A 37 -10.62 -11.16 -13.71
N HIS A 38 -10.20 -11.21 -12.44
CA HIS A 38 -10.42 -10.11 -11.49
C HIS A 38 -9.56 -8.89 -11.82
N TYR A 39 -8.35 -9.07 -12.41
CA TYR A 39 -7.54 -7.93 -12.85
C TYR A 39 -8.28 -7.11 -13.93
N SER A 40 -8.79 -7.77 -14.97
CA SER A 40 -9.56 -7.10 -16.01
C SER A 40 -10.84 -6.45 -15.46
N PHE A 41 -11.51 -7.10 -14.52
CA PHE A 41 -12.68 -6.52 -13.85
C PHE A 41 -12.33 -5.24 -13.09
N LEU A 42 -11.28 -5.25 -12.28
CA LEU A 42 -10.86 -4.10 -11.48
C LEU A 42 -10.35 -2.93 -12.31
N THR A 43 -9.75 -3.22 -13.47
CA THR A 43 -9.19 -2.18 -14.36
C THR A 43 -10.15 -1.68 -15.42
N SER A 44 -11.30 -2.34 -15.62
CA SER A 44 -12.30 -1.97 -16.64
C SER A 44 -13.09 -0.70 -16.33
N LYS A 45 -13.30 -0.39 -15.05
CA LYS A 45 -14.05 0.78 -14.57
C LYS A 45 -13.40 1.40 -13.34
N VAL A 46 -13.47 2.72 -13.25
CA VAL A 46 -12.94 3.48 -12.10
C VAL A 46 -13.62 3.05 -10.80
N GLU A 47 -14.93 2.77 -10.83
CA GLU A 47 -15.72 2.33 -9.69
C GLU A 47 -15.24 1.00 -9.12
N ASN A 48 -14.92 0.02 -9.99
CA ASN A 48 -14.42 -1.29 -9.55
C ASN A 48 -13.08 -1.16 -8.82
N LYS A 49 -12.17 -0.34 -9.36
CA LYS A 49 -10.90 -0.04 -8.69
C LYS A 49 -11.13 0.71 -7.37
N ARG A 50 -12.08 1.65 -7.32
CA ARG A 50 -12.42 2.38 -6.11
C ARG A 50 -12.95 1.47 -5.02
N MET A 51 -13.90 0.57 -5.35
CA MET A 51 -14.42 -0.42 -4.40
C MET A 51 -13.31 -1.32 -3.84
N PHE A 52 -12.39 -1.79 -4.70
CA PHE A 52 -11.23 -2.57 -4.26
C PHE A 52 -10.33 -1.78 -3.32
N ALA A 53 -10.05 -0.51 -3.65
CA ALA A 53 -9.25 0.37 -2.80
C ALA A 53 -9.90 0.61 -1.44
N GLU A 54 -11.22 0.84 -1.42
CA GLU A 54 -11.99 1.13 -0.22
C GLU A 54 -12.10 -0.08 0.70
N HIS A 55 -12.65 -1.17 0.19
CA HIS A 55 -13.02 -2.30 1.02
C HIS A 55 -11.82 -3.15 1.48
N ILE A 56 -10.74 -3.19 0.69
CA ILE A 56 -9.60 -4.04 0.99
C ILE A 56 -8.45 -3.24 1.62
N TYR A 57 -8.06 -2.12 0.99
CA TYR A 57 -6.86 -1.39 1.37
C TYR A 57 -7.12 -0.07 2.09
N LEU A 58 -8.38 0.27 2.39
CA LEU A 58 -8.76 1.52 3.07
C LEU A 58 -8.13 2.75 2.39
N TYR A 59 -8.15 2.72 1.05
CA TYR A 59 -7.55 3.76 0.19
C TYR A 59 -6.05 3.98 0.38
N LYS A 60 -5.30 2.96 0.81
CA LYS A 60 -3.85 3.03 1.04
C LYS A 60 -3.07 2.11 0.10
N CYS A 61 -1.85 2.51 -0.22
CA CYS A 61 -0.90 1.64 -0.91
C CYS A 61 -0.54 0.44 -0.03
N ALA A 62 -0.70 -0.78 -0.55
CA ALA A 62 -0.38 -2.02 0.15
C ALA A 62 1.09 -2.10 0.61
N TYR A 63 1.99 -1.41 -0.08
CA TYR A 63 3.43 -1.45 0.19
C TYR A 63 3.90 -0.35 1.14
N CYS A 64 3.65 0.92 0.85
CA CYS A 64 4.18 2.04 1.64
C CYS A 64 3.14 2.74 2.53
N GLY A 65 1.85 2.43 2.36
CA GLY A 65 0.78 2.98 3.17
C GLY A 65 0.30 4.38 2.76
N VAL A 66 0.90 5.04 1.75
CA VAL A 66 0.41 6.36 1.32
C VAL A 66 -1.07 6.27 0.93
N SER A 67 -1.88 7.24 1.39
CA SER A 67 -3.33 7.27 1.13
C SER A 67 -3.71 8.20 -0.04
N ILE A 68 -4.93 8.01 -0.55
CA ILE A 68 -5.51 8.92 -1.56
C ILE A 68 -5.76 10.34 -1.03
N GLU A 69 -5.71 10.54 0.29
CA GLU A 69 -5.78 11.88 0.88
C GLU A 69 -4.50 12.69 0.65
N ILE A 70 -3.39 12.00 0.35
CA ILE A 70 -2.07 12.62 0.15
C ILE A 70 -1.71 12.71 -1.33
N ILE A 71 -2.03 11.66 -2.10
CA ILE A 71 -1.77 11.63 -3.55
C ILE A 71 -3.07 11.30 -4.30
N SER A 72 -3.18 11.81 -5.52
CA SER A 72 -4.38 11.58 -6.34
C SER A 72 -4.71 10.09 -6.50
N SER A 73 -6.00 9.76 -6.50
CA SER A 73 -6.50 8.41 -6.79
C SER A 73 -6.02 7.86 -8.15
N SER A 74 -5.73 8.74 -9.12
CA SER A 74 -5.13 8.38 -10.41
C SER A 74 -3.69 7.90 -10.30
N SER A 75 -3.04 8.15 -9.17
CA SER A 75 -1.68 7.69 -8.86
C SER A 75 -1.64 6.28 -8.26
N PHE A 76 -2.78 5.59 -8.21
CA PHE A 76 -2.84 4.20 -7.76
C PHE A 76 -3.14 3.26 -8.93
N GLU A 77 -2.53 2.08 -8.88
CA GLU A 77 -2.64 1.02 -9.88
C GLU A 77 -2.93 -0.31 -9.18
N ILE A 78 -3.45 -1.29 -9.96
CA ILE A 78 -3.56 -2.68 -9.50
C ILE A 78 -2.26 -3.38 -9.87
N ASP A 79 -1.54 -3.83 -8.86
CA ASP A 79 -0.29 -4.59 -9.01
C ASP A 79 -0.53 -6.09 -8.85
N HIS A 80 0.25 -6.89 -9.57
CA HIS A 80 0.35 -8.32 -9.35
C HIS A 80 1.43 -8.60 -8.31
N ILE A 81 1.05 -9.13 -7.14
CA ILE A 81 1.97 -9.44 -6.03
C ILE A 81 3.08 -10.39 -6.50
N TYR A 82 2.69 -11.50 -7.13
CA TYR A 82 3.60 -12.36 -7.92
C TYR A 82 3.62 -11.86 -9.36
N PRO A 83 4.79 -11.61 -9.95
CA PRO A 83 4.91 -10.91 -11.23
C PRO A 83 4.19 -11.62 -12.37
N ARG A 84 3.34 -10.88 -13.09
CA ARG A 84 2.57 -11.43 -14.21
C ARG A 84 3.46 -12.05 -15.28
N ALA A 85 4.58 -11.44 -15.64
CA ALA A 85 5.47 -11.94 -16.68
C ALA A 85 6.02 -13.35 -16.35
N LYS A 86 6.30 -13.62 -15.09
CA LYS A 86 6.85 -14.90 -14.62
C LYS A 86 5.79 -15.99 -14.47
N TYR A 87 4.56 -15.61 -14.14
CA TYR A 87 3.46 -16.51 -13.83
C TYR A 87 2.30 -16.40 -14.83
N SER A 88 2.57 -15.99 -16.08
CA SER A 88 1.55 -15.72 -17.10
C SER A 88 0.63 -16.90 -17.39
N ASN A 89 1.15 -18.12 -17.27
CA ASN A 89 0.41 -19.36 -17.52
C ASN A 89 -0.28 -19.94 -16.27
N GLU A 90 -0.08 -19.33 -15.10
CA GLU A 90 -0.73 -19.79 -13.89
C GLU A 90 -2.20 -19.36 -13.86
N PRO A 91 -3.15 -20.28 -13.63
CA PRO A 91 -4.58 -19.97 -13.68
C PRO A 91 -5.00 -18.91 -12.66
N ASN A 92 -4.24 -18.75 -11.58
CA ASN A 92 -4.52 -17.82 -10.49
C ASN A 92 -3.84 -16.46 -10.64
N ASN A 93 -3.08 -16.22 -11.72
CA ASN A 93 -2.29 -15.00 -11.85
C ASN A 93 -3.13 -13.71 -11.78
N ASN A 94 -4.33 -13.72 -12.40
CA ASN A 94 -5.26 -12.60 -12.41
C ASN A 94 -6.34 -12.68 -11.31
N ASN A 95 -6.21 -13.60 -10.36
CA ASN A 95 -7.14 -13.74 -9.24
C ASN A 95 -6.90 -12.66 -8.18
N LEU A 96 -7.97 -12.32 -7.46
CA LEU A 96 -7.98 -11.27 -6.44
C LEU A 96 -6.89 -11.45 -5.38
N VAL A 97 -6.57 -12.70 -5.04
CA VAL A 97 -5.52 -13.03 -4.05
C VAL A 97 -4.13 -12.57 -4.47
N ASN A 98 -3.87 -12.50 -5.79
CA ASN A 98 -2.61 -12.02 -6.35
C ASN A 98 -2.60 -10.52 -6.68
N LEU A 99 -3.65 -9.77 -6.35
CA LEU A 99 -3.77 -8.37 -6.74
C LEU A 99 -3.66 -7.46 -5.50
N ALA A 100 -2.88 -6.40 -5.62
CA ALA A 100 -2.72 -5.39 -4.58
C ALA A 100 -2.99 -3.98 -5.10
N LEU A 101 -3.48 -3.09 -4.23
CA LEU A 101 -3.52 -1.67 -4.53
C LEU A 101 -2.13 -1.07 -4.27
N ALA A 102 -1.50 -0.53 -5.29
CA ALA A 102 -0.18 0.07 -5.18
C ALA A 102 -0.17 1.52 -5.70
N CYS A 103 0.57 2.41 -5.06
CA CYS A 103 0.88 3.68 -5.70
C CYS A 103 1.84 3.45 -6.88
N LYS A 104 1.78 4.31 -7.90
CA LYS A 104 2.61 4.20 -9.11
C LYS A 104 4.10 4.05 -8.82
N GLU A 105 4.60 4.76 -7.80
CA GLU A 105 6.00 4.67 -7.42
C GLU A 105 6.38 3.28 -6.92
N CYS A 106 5.57 2.70 -6.01
CA CYS A 106 5.80 1.34 -5.52
C CYS A 106 5.62 0.29 -6.61
N ASN A 107 4.57 0.41 -7.45
CA ASN A 107 4.33 -0.52 -8.54
C ASN A 107 5.49 -0.53 -9.54
N ARG A 108 5.94 0.66 -9.97
CA ARG A 108 7.09 0.81 -10.88
C ARG A 108 8.42 0.40 -10.25
N GLY A 109 8.61 0.65 -8.95
CA GLY A 109 9.81 0.22 -8.24
C GLY A 109 9.88 -1.29 -8.12
N LYS A 110 8.78 -1.93 -7.72
CA LYS A 110 8.69 -3.38 -7.56
C LYS A 110 8.93 -4.14 -8.87
N ARG A 111 8.38 -3.65 -10.00
CA ARG A 111 8.53 -4.31 -11.31
C ARG A 111 8.21 -5.81 -11.22
N GLU A 112 9.19 -6.64 -11.61
CA GLU A 112 9.12 -8.10 -11.62
C GLU A 112 9.75 -8.73 -10.38
N PHE A 113 9.87 -7.97 -9.27
CA PHE A 113 10.39 -8.53 -8.02
C PHE A 113 9.48 -9.67 -7.55
N ASP A 114 10.07 -10.86 -7.44
CA ASP A 114 9.37 -12.09 -7.07
C ASP A 114 9.58 -12.40 -5.60
N ILE A 115 8.48 -12.48 -4.85
CA ILE A 115 8.49 -12.73 -3.42
C ILE A 115 8.46 -14.23 -3.05
N THR A 116 8.50 -15.14 -4.02
CA THR A 116 8.40 -16.60 -3.77
C THR A 116 9.41 -17.09 -2.74
N ASN A 117 10.65 -16.61 -2.83
CA ASN A 117 11.73 -16.98 -1.90
C ASN A 117 11.76 -16.13 -0.62
N VAL A 118 10.91 -15.10 -0.52
CA VAL A 118 10.80 -14.18 0.60
C VAL A 118 9.32 -13.89 0.92
N PRO A 119 8.53 -14.93 1.23
CA PRO A 119 7.06 -14.82 1.35
C PRO A 119 6.62 -13.87 2.47
N PHE A 120 7.50 -13.57 3.41
CA PHE A 120 7.28 -12.58 4.46
C PHE A 120 7.25 -11.12 3.95
N LEU A 121 7.62 -10.87 2.68
CA LEU A 121 7.43 -9.58 2.00
C LEU A 121 6.05 -9.43 1.33
N HIS A 122 5.17 -10.43 1.46
CA HIS A 122 3.83 -10.36 0.89
C HIS A 122 3.03 -9.23 1.56
N PRO A 123 2.51 -8.23 0.78
CA PRO A 123 1.93 -7.01 1.34
C PRO A 123 0.64 -7.25 2.15
N ASP A 124 -0.06 -8.35 1.88
CA ASP A 124 -1.31 -8.70 2.57
C ASP A 124 -1.08 -9.50 3.86
N LYS A 125 0.15 -9.92 4.11
CA LYS A 125 0.49 -10.72 5.30
C LYS A 125 1.09 -9.83 6.39
N ASP A 126 0.72 -10.14 7.62
CA ASP A 126 1.23 -9.43 8.79
C ASP A 126 2.76 -9.50 8.96
N GLN A 127 3.40 -10.50 8.34
CA GLN A 127 4.84 -10.66 8.42
C GLN A 127 5.62 -9.45 7.88
N ILE A 128 5.11 -8.75 6.86
CA ILE A 128 5.78 -7.58 6.28
C ILE A 128 5.97 -6.46 7.33
N THR A 129 5.05 -6.36 8.31
CA THR A 129 5.15 -5.36 9.38
C THR A 129 6.24 -5.66 10.41
N LYS A 130 6.81 -6.88 10.38
CA LYS A 130 7.99 -7.25 11.18
C LYS A 130 9.28 -6.97 10.42
N VAL A 131 9.23 -6.92 9.09
CA VAL A 131 10.39 -6.68 8.22
C VAL A 131 10.70 -5.20 8.14
N PHE A 132 9.66 -4.38 8.05
CA PHE A 132 9.79 -2.92 7.94
C PHE A 132 9.14 -2.24 9.14
N ILE A 133 9.89 -1.28 9.69
CA ILE A 133 9.48 -0.48 10.85
C ILE A 133 9.64 1.00 10.51
N ARG A 134 9.03 1.89 11.30
CA ARG A 134 9.37 3.31 11.26
C ARG A 134 10.27 3.66 12.43
N ASP A 135 11.33 4.41 12.12
CA ASP A 135 12.20 4.99 13.15
C ASP A 135 11.56 6.25 13.77
N ASP A 136 12.24 6.83 14.76
CA ASP A 136 11.77 8.01 15.49
C ASP A 136 11.69 9.26 14.58
N ASP A 137 12.42 9.28 13.47
CA ASP A 137 12.36 10.31 12.44
C ASP A 137 11.31 10.04 11.34
N PHE A 138 10.50 8.99 11.54
CA PHE A 138 9.44 8.54 10.64
C PHE A 138 9.90 7.98 9.29
N TYR A 139 11.16 7.64 9.11
CA TYR A 139 11.61 6.89 7.94
C TYR A 139 11.22 5.42 8.06
N ILE A 140 10.90 4.77 6.94
CA ILE A 140 10.80 3.32 6.90
C ILE A 140 12.23 2.76 6.97
N ARG A 141 12.45 1.77 7.84
CA ARG A 141 13.73 1.06 8.00
C ARG A 141 13.52 -0.45 7.91
N ILE A 142 14.57 -1.15 7.54
CA ILE A 142 14.61 -2.60 7.66
C ILE A 142 14.86 -2.94 9.13
N ALA A 143 14.02 -3.78 9.71
CA ALA A 143 14.18 -4.24 11.09
C ALA A 143 15.54 -4.98 11.27
N PRO A 144 16.17 -4.88 12.43
CA PRO A 144 17.53 -5.42 12.67
C PRO A 144 17.71 -6.86 12.23
N GLU A 145 16.69 -7.71 12.46
CA GLU A 145 16.71 -9.14 12.16
C GLU A 145 16.77 -9.43 10.64
N TYR A 146 16.40 -8.46 9.80
CA TYR A 146 16.35 -8.61 8.34
C TYR A 146 17.41 -7.83 7.59
N GLN A 147 18.26 -7.03 8.29
CA GLN A 147 19.27 -6.15 7.65
C GLN A 147 20.30 -6.93 6.80
N GLY A 148 20.62 -8.17 7.18
CA GLY A 148 21.53 -9.03 6.42
C GLY A 148 20.89 -9.71 5.20
N ASN A 149 19.57 -9.58 4.99
CA ASN A 149 18.89 -10.25 3.89
C ASN A 149 18.96 -9.41 2.61
N ILE A 150 19.70 -9.91 1.62
CA ILE A 150 19.94 -9.22 0.33
C ILE A 150 18.62 -8.97 -0.43
N GLN A 151 17.65 -9.90 -0.38
CA GLN A 151 16.37 -9.74 -1.06
C GLN A 151 15.50 -8.66 -0.38
N VAL A 152 15.52 -8.61 0.96
CA VAL A 152 14.85 -7.54 1.71
C VAL A 152 15.45 -6.19 1.39
N LYS A 153 16.79 -6.10 1.36
CA LYS A 153 17.48 -4.86 0.99
C LYS A 153 17.13 -4.43 -0.43
N LYS A 154 17.17 -5.37 -1.40
CA LYS A 154 16.77 -5.09 -2.78
C LYS A 154 15.33 -4.57 -2.86
N PHE A 155 14.38 -5.22 -2.21
CA PHE A 155 12.98 -4.79 -2.18
C PHE A 155 12.82 -3.39 -1.57
N TYR A 156 13.53 -3.12 -0.47
CA TYR A 156 13.55 -1.83 0.20
C TYR A 156 14.06 -0.71 -0.72
N ASP A 157 15.17 -0.96 -1.42
CA ASP A 157 15.82 -0.02 -2.33
C ASP A 157 14.96 0.20 -3.60
N ASP A 158 14.44 -0.87 -4.21
CA ASP A 158 13.57 -0.82 -5.40
C ASP A 158 12.29 0.00 -5.14
N LEU A 159 11.66 -0.16 -3.96
CA LEU A 159 10.47 0.59 -3.58
C LEU A 159 10.80 1.97 -2.97
N LYS A 160 12.07 2.33 -2.87
CA LYS A 160 12.56 3.59 -2.29
C LYS A 160 12.00 3.87 -0.90
N PHE A 161 11.90 2.83 -0.04
CA PHE A 161 11.25 2.96 1.26
C PHE A 161 11.92 4.00 2.17
N GLY A 162 13.26 4.17 2.09
CA GLY A 162 14.00 5.18 2.85
C GLY A 162 13.94 6.60 2.29
N SER A 163 13.11 6.87 1.27
CA SER A 163 13.08 8.19 0.64
C SER A 163 12.41 9.26 1.51
N GLN A 164 12.83 10.50 1.34
CA GLN A 164 12.24 11.68 1.99
C GLN A 164 10.76 11.84 1.62
N VAL A 165 10.37 11.50 0.39
CA VAL A 165 8.97 11.57 -0.05
C VAL A 165 8.07 10.66 0.80
N LYS A 166 8.47 9.40 1.02
CA LYS A 166 7.68 8.46 1.85
C LYS A 166 7.62 8.85 3.32
N ARG A 167 8.65 9.52 3.83
CA ARG A 167 8.63 10.13 5.16
C ARG A 167 7.61 11.26 5.21
N ILE A 168 7.64 12.17 4.25
CA ILE A 168 6.72 13.32 4.19
C ILE A 168 5.28 12.87 3.98
N ASP A 169 5.03 11.90 3.11
CA ASP A 169 3.70 11.29 2.93
C ASP A 169 3.13 10.79 4.26
N TYR A 170 3.97 10.13 5.08
CA TYR A 170 3.53 9.65 6.39
C TYR A 170 3.27 10.79 7.39
N LEU A 171 4.12 11.81 7.41
CA LEU A 171 3.89 13.01 8.25
C LEU A 171 2.58 13.72 7.89
N LEU A 172 2.27 13.82 6.60
CA LEU A 172 0.99 14.35 6.12
C LEU A 172 -0.19 13.50 6.59
N MET A 173 -0.10 12.18 6.50
CA MET A 173 -1.15 11.29 7.02
C MET A 173 -1.33 11.48 8.53
N LYS A 174 -0.25 11.59 9.31
CA LYS A 174 -0.30 11.88 10.75
C LYS A 174 -0.97 13.22 11.03
N ALA A 175 -0.59 14.28 10.30
CA ALA A 175 -1.15 15.59 10.47
C ALA A 175 -2.66 15.64 10.11
N ASN A 176 -3.09 14.89 9.08
CA ASN A 176 -4.51 14.74 8.73
C ASN A 176 -5.30 14.03 9.83
N VAL A 177 -4.74 12.99 10.47
CA VAL A 177 -5.38 12.33 11.62
C VAL A 177 -5.56 13.30 12.77
N LEU A 178 -4.54 14.13 13.08
CA LEU A 178 -4.63 15.17 14.11
C LEU A 178 -5.65 16.26 13.75
N LEU A 179 -5.70 16.69 12.48
CA LEU A 179 -6.66 17.69 12.04
C LEU A 179 -8.11 17.20 12.17
N LYS A 180 -8.37 15.91 11.86
CA LYS A 180 -9.69 15.30 12.06
C LYS A 180 -10.09 15.27 13.55
N ALA A 181 -9.13 15.05 14.45
CA ALA A 181 -9.36 15.06 15.89
C ALA A 181 -9.51 16.49 16.46
N TYR A 182 -8.86 17.48 15.84
CA TYR A 182 -8.83 18.89 16.27
C TYR A 182 -9.13 19.82 15.10
N PRO A 183 -10.37 19.82 14.55
CA PRO A 183 -10.71 20.48 13.29
C PRO A 183 -10.58 22.02 13.31
N ASN A 184 -10.62 22.63 14.50
CA ASN A 184 -10.52 24.08 14.65
C ASN A 184 -9.07 24.58 14.92
N TYR A 185 -8.07 23.72 14.80
CA TYR A 185 -6.69 24.08 15.10
C TYR A 185 -5.97 24.61 13.84
N VAL A 186 -6.15 25.90 13.56
CA VAL A 186 -5.65 26.59 12.35
C VAL A 186 -4.15 26.37 12.08
N PHE A 187 -3.35 26.16 13.13
CA PHE A 187 -1.93 25.87 12.98
C PHE A 187 -1.68 24.55 12.23
N LEU A 188 -2.49 23.50 12.45
CA LEU A 188 -2.35 22.23 11.75
C LEU A 188 -2.62 22.37 10.26
N GLU A 189 -3.61 23.16 9.86
CA GLU A 189 -3.89 23.41 8.44
C GLU A 189 -2.71 24.10 7.75
N ARG A 190 -2.13 25.12 8.40
CA ARG A 190 -0.94 25.79 7.88
C ARG A 190 0.25 24.85 7.77
N LEU A 191 0.49 24.03 8.79
CA LEU A 191 1.57 23.04 8.81
C LEU A 191 1.40 22.03 7.67
N ILE A 192 0.19 21.49 7.46
CA ILE A 192 -0.12 20.56 6.37
C ILE A 192 0.20 21.22 5.02
N ASN A 193 -0.22 22.47 4.81
CA ASN A 193 0.04 23.18 3.56
C ASN A 193 1.56 23.37 3.31
N GLU A 194 2.35 23.70 4.34
CA GLU A 194 3.80 23.83 4.19
C GLU A 194 4.47 22.48 3.92
N ILE A 195 4.08 21.42 4.62
CA ILE A 195 4.60 20.07 4.37
C ILE A 195 4.22 19.61 2.95
N MET A 196 3.01 19.93 2.47
CA MET A 196 2.57 19.59 1.11
C MET A 196 3.40 20.33 0.05
N LYS A 197 3.75 21.61 0.27
CA LYS A 197 4.68 22.33 -0.62
C LYS A 197 6.05 21.65 -0.69
N CYS A 198 6.62 21.28 0.47
CA CYS A 198 7.89 20.56 0.52
C CYS A 198 7.79 19.22 -0.23
N ARG A 199 6.69 18.48 -0.06
CA ARG A 199 6.44 17.23 -0.80
C ARG A 199 6.49 17.44 -2.31
N ASN A 200 5.79 18.46 -2.80
CA ASN A 200 5.69 18.72 -4.24
C ASN A 200 7.01 19.15 -4.87
N LEU A 201 7.95 19.68 -4.08
CA LEU A 201 9.31 19.99 -4.54
C LEU A 201 10.21 18.74 -4.65
N LEU A 202 9.86 17.64 -4.00
CA LEU A 202 10.64 16.40 -3.93
C LEU A 202 10.08 15.29 -4.85
N ALA A 203 8.84 15.42 -5.31
CA ALA A 203 8.16 14.45 -6.17
C ALA A 203 8.39 14.75 -7.63
#